data_b2ac9d8a13df2231802c1c0982d318e1
#
_entry.id   b2ac9d8a13df2231802c1c0982d318e1
#
_cell.length_a   1.000
_cell.length_b   1.000
_cell.length_c   1.000
_cell.angle_alpha   90.00
_cell.angle_beta   90.00
_cell.angle_gamma   90.00
#
_symmetry.space_group_name_H-M   'P 1'
#
loop_
_entity.id
_entity.type
_entity.pdbx_description
1 polymer ?
#
loop_
_entity_poly.entity_id
_entity_poly.type
_entity_poly.pdbx_seq_one_letter_code
_entity_poly.pdbx_strand_id
1 'polypeptide(L)'
;MPIAVAFGIYAFGKEHTPDYNSGIYGQHGTDAVDLKARLGSALLCLVLIQYGLALWMFGRIPGVRAAPHPVRTGHRVLGYFLFLFSLPIAFHCLVTYGIETSSPRVAIHSFTGCAFYGAFVAKVIVVRSKRLPGFLLPVMGSLLLVGVALLWYTAPLWVLNGYSVPGFSSSSYGVG
;
A
#
# COMPACT_ATOMS: atom_id res chain seq x y z
N MET A 1 18.14 5.97 4.88
CA MET A 1 17.52 4.62 4.73
C MET A 1 16.13 4.66 4.05
N PRO A 2 15.08 5.38 4.52
CA PRO A 2 13.74 5.34 3.89
C PRO A 2 13.73 5.75 2.41
N ILE A 3 14.40 6.85 2.07
CA ILE A 3 14.52 7.32 0.68
C ILE A 3 15.30 6.32 -0.17
N ALA A 4 16.36 5.71 0.37
CA ALA A 4 17.13 4.70 -0.34
C ALA A 4 16.30 3.45 -0.67
N VAL A 5 15.38 3.03 0.22
CA VAL A 5 14.46 1.92 -0.06
C VAL A 5 13.48 2.29 -1.17
N ALA A 6 12.83 3.46 -1.08
CA ALA A 6 11.91 3.92 -2.12
C ALA A 6 12.60 4.04 -3.49
N PHE A 7 13.81 4.63 -3.50
CA PHE A 7 14.61 4.76 -4.71
C PHE A 7 15.10 3.40 -5.25
N GLY A 8 15.51 2.49 -4.37
CA GLY A 8 15.94 1.15 -4.78
C GLY A 8 14.83 0.34 -5.45
N ILE A 9 13.59 0.43 -4.92
CA ILE A 9 12.42 -0.19 -5.54
C ILE A 9 12.13 0.45 -6.89
N TYR A 10 12.18 1.79 -6.97
CA TYR A 10 12.01 2.53 -8.21
C TYR A 10 13.07 2.13 -9.25
N ALA A 11 14.35 2.15 -8.88
CA ALA A 11 15.44 1.81 -9.78
C ALA A 11 15.33 0.36 -10.27
N PHE A 12 15.08 -0.59 -9.37
CA PHE A 12 14.85 -1.98 -9.75
C PHE A 12 13.71 -2.12 -10.76
N GLY A 13 12.54 -1.55 -10.44
CA GLY A 13 11.37 -1.69 -11.32
C GLY A 13 11.50 -0.91 -12.63
N LYS A 14 12.38 0.11 -12.70
CA LYS A 14 12.65 0.85 -13.94
C LYS A 14 13.62 0.12 -14.88
N GLU A 15 14.59 -0.59 -14.31
CA GLU A 15 15.59 -1.38 -15.06
C GLU A 15 15.07 -2.79 -15.39
N HIS A 16 14.09 -3.28 -14.64
CA HIS A 16 13.54 -4.62 -14.83
C HIS A 16 12.72 -4.70 -16.13
N THR A 17 13.00 -5.73 -16.94
CA THR A 17 12.16 -6.05 -18.11
C THR A 17 10.85 -6.68 -17.64
N PRO A 18 9.67 -6.09 -17.96
CA PRO A 18 8.38 -6.63 -17.56
C PRO A 18 8.15 -8.07 -18.04
N ASP A 19 7.68 -8.94 -17.14
CA ASP A 19 7.23 -10.29 -17.45
C ASP A 19 5.72 -10.41 -17.31
N TYR A 20 5.00 -10.12 -18.38
CA TYR A 20 3.53 -10.14 -18.41
C TYR A 20 2.92 -11.55 -18.23
N ASN A 21 3.73 -12.62 -18.30
CA ASN A 21 3.31 -13.99 -18.05
C ASN A 21 3.49 -14.39 -16.57
N SER A 22 4.08 -13.53 -15.77
CA SER A 22 4.26 -13.77 -14.33
C SER A 22 2.90 -13.96 -13.65
N GLY A 23 2.82 -14.96 -12.77
CA GLY A 23 1.62 -15.28 -12.01
C GLY A 23 1.72 -14.94 -10.53
N ILE A 24 0.56 -14.81 -9.88
CA ILE A 24 0.43 -14.68 -8.42
C ILE A 24 -0.47 -15.79 -7.88
N TYR A 25 0.05 -16.60 -6.96
CA TYR A 25 -0.67 -17.74 -6.36
C TYR A 25 -1.29 -18.69 -7.41
N GLY A 26 -0.59 -18.92 -8.51
CA GLY A 26 -1.05 -19.79 -9.60
C GLY A 26 -2.06 -19.15 -10.54
N GLN A 27 -2.43 -17.88 -10.35
CA GLN A 27 -3.29 -17.14 -11.27
C GLN A 27 -2.44 -16.32 -12.24
N HIS A 28 -2.87 -16.23 -13.50
CA HIS A 28 -2.19 -15.52 -14.58
C HIS A 28 -3.15 -14.58 -15.32
N GLY A 29 -2.63 -13.65 -16.10
CA GLY A 29 -3.43 -12.75 -16.93
C GLY A 29 -4.51 -12.00 -16.16
N THR A 30 -5.74 -12.04 -16.65
CA THR A 30 -6.89 -11.36 -16.02
C THR A 30 -7.22 -11.90 -14.64
N ASP A 31 -7.08 -13.20 -14.39
CA ASP A 31 -7.35 -13.81 -13.09
C ASP A 31 -6.37 -13.33 -12.03
N ALA A 32 -5.10 -13.11 -12.39
CA ALA A 32 -4.11 -12.50 -11.51
C ALA A 32 -4.44 -11.03 -11.20
N VAL A 33 -4.98 -10.28 -12.15
CA VAL A 33 -5.43 -8.90 -11.97
C VAL A 33 -6.61 -8.85 -11.00
N ASP A 34 -7.62 -9.69 -11.19
CA ASP A 34 -8.81 -9.77 -10.32
C ASP A 34 -8.43 -10.22 -8.91
N LEU A 35 -7.55 -11.22 -8.78
CA LEU A 35 -7.05 -11.65 -7.49
C LEU A 35 -6.34 -10.50 -6.76
N LYS A 36 -5.46 -9.74 -7.43
CA LYS A 36 -4.80 -8.58 -6.84
C LYS A 36 -5.78 -7.50 -6.42
N ALA A 37 -6.84 -7.25 -7.18
CA ALA A 37 -7.86 -6.28 -6.83
C ALA A 37 -8.60 -6.68 -5.54
N ARG A 38 -8.93 -7.97 -5.39
CA ARG A 38 -9.55 -8.51 -4.16
C ARG A 38 -8.58 -8.47 -2.97
N LEU A 39 -7.32 -8.89 -3.16
CA LEU A 39 -6.30 -8.84 -2.11
C LEU A 39 -5.99 -7.40 -1.68
N GLY A 40 -5.91 -6.46 -2.62
CA GLY A 40 -5.73 -5.04 -2.33
C GLY A 40 -6.91 -4.43 -1.56
N SER A 41 -8.14 -4.86 -1.85
CA SER A 41 -9.33 -4.44 -1.11
C SER A 41 -9.36 -5.02 0.30
N ALA A 42 -8.99 -6.29 0.47
CA ALA A 42 -8.81 -6.90 1.79
C ALA A 42 -7.72 -6.17 2.60
N LEU A 43 -6.60 -5.83 1.95
CA LEU A 43 -5.53 -5.06 2.57
C LEU A 43 -6.03 -3.68 3.07
N LEU A 44 -6.81 -2.95 2.26
CA LEU A 44 -7.38 -1.67 2.68
C LEU A 44 -8.30 -1.84 3.90
N CYS A 45 -9.20 -2.83 3.90
CA CYS A 45 -10.07 -3.10 5.05
C CYS A 45 -9.26 -3.36 6.33
N LEU A 46 -8.22 -4.18 6.24
CA LEU A 46 -7.35 -4.48 7.37
C LEU A 46 -6.54 -3.25 7.84
N VAL A 47 -6.11 -2.40 6.90
CA VAL A 47 -5.43 -1.13 7.24
C VAL A 47 -6.37 -0.15 7.92
N LEU A 48 -7.65 -0.11 7.57
CA LEU A 48 -8.65 0.71 8.27
C LEU A 48 -8.84 0.22 9.72
N ILE A 49 -8.91 -1.11 9.94
CA ILE A 49 -8.93 -1.70 11.29
C ILE A 49 -7.66 -1.32 12.05
N GLN A 50 -6.50 -1.47 11.41
CA GLN A 50 -5.20 -1.11 11.99
C GLN A 50 -5.14 0.36 12.41
N TYR A 51 -5.72 1.26 11.59
CA TYR A 51 -5.80 2.68 11.89
C TYR A 51 -6.76 2.97 13.04
N GLY A 52 -7.91 2.30 13.08
CA GLY A 52 -8.85 2.39 14.20
C GLY A 52 -8.21 1.97 15.54
N LEU A 53 -7.44 0.87 15.55
CA LEU A 53 -6.67 0.45 16.72
C LEU A 53 -5.63 1.51 17.13
N ALA A 54 -4.99 2.17 16.17
CA ALA A 54 -4.07 3.26 16.46
C ALA A 54 -4.77 4.47 17.08
N LEU A 55 -5.91 4.89 16.53
CA LEU A 55 -6.74 5.97 17.10
C LEU A 55 -7.12 5.67 18.55
N TRP A 56 -7.50 4.42 18.83
CA TRP A 56 -7.79 3.98 20.21
C TRP A 56 -6.56 4.10 21.11
N MET A 57 -5.41 3.58 20.65
CA MET A 57 -4.15 3.63 21.42
C MET A 57 -3.68 5.05 21.72
N PHE A 58 -3.94 6.00 20.83
CA PHE A 58 -3.60 7.41 20.99
C PHE A 58 -4.69 8.24 21.71
N GLY A 59 -5.77 7.60 22.19
CA GLY A 59 -6.85 8.29 22.89
C GLY A 59 -7.64 9.26 22.01
N ARG A 60 -7.68 9.01 20.71
CA ARG A 60 -8.39 9.86 19.74
C ARG A 60 -9.85 9.49 19.54
N ILE A 61 -10.35 8.45 20.22
CA ILE A 61 -11.76 8.03 20.16
C ILE A 61 -12.48 8.60 21.37
N PRO A 62 -13.42 9.57 21.20
CA PRO A 62 -14.16 10.15 22.30
C PRO A 62 -14.98 9.09 23.07
N GLY A 63 -15.04 9.20 24.40
CA GLY A 63 -15.85 8.29 25.25
C GLY A 63 -15.28 6.89 25.44
N VAL A 64 -14.16 6.55 24.84
CA VAL A 64 -13.54 5.22 24.97
C VAL A 64 -12.38 5.27 25.99
N ARG A 65 -12.36 4.25 26.90
CA ARG A 65 -11.28 4.11 27.89
C ARG A 65 -9.92 3.87 27.21
N ALA A 66 -8.84 4.13 27.95
CA ALA A 66 -7.48 3.86 27.48
C ALA A 66 -7.32 2.44 26.96
N ALA A 67 -6.63 2.30 25.84
CA ALA A 67 -6.45 1.00 25.17
C ALA A 67 -5.74 -0.02 26.08
N PRO A 68 -6.34 -1.18 26.35
CA PRO A 68 -5.74 -2.22 27.15
C PRO A 68 -4.53 -2.86 26.45
N HIS A 69 -3.69 -3.58 27.20
CA HIS A 69 -2.49 -4.23 26.65
C HIS A 69 -2.75 -5.12 25.42
N PRO A 70 -3.83 -5.94 25.35
CA PRO A 70 -4.12 -6.76 24.18
C PRO A 70 -4.31 -5.96 22.89
N VAL A 71 -4.90 -4.76 22.95
CA VAL A 71 -5.09 -3.88 21.78
C VAL A 71 -3.73 -3.43 21.21
N ARG A 72 -2.79 -3.08 22.09
CA ARG A 72 -1.43 -2.70 21.68
C ARG A 72 -0.68 -3.85 21.02
N THR A 73 -0.82 -5.05 21.56
CA THR A 73 -0.24 -6.26 20.98
C THR A 73 -0.90 -6.59 19.65
N GLY A 74 -2.24 -6.57 19.59
CA GLY A 74 -3.01 -6.80 18.35
C GLY A 74 -2.60 -5.83 17.23
N HIS A 75 -2.51 -4.53 17.54
CA HIS A 75 -2.03 -3.52 16.58
C HIS A 75 -0.64 -3.85 16.03
N ARG A 76 0.28 -4.30 16.88
CA ARG A 76 1.63 -4.68 16.44
C ARG A 76 1.63 -5.91 15.55
N VAL A 77 0.93 -6.96 15.95
CA VAL A 77 0.81 -8.23 15.20
C VAL A 77 0.15 -7.99 13.85
N LEU A 78 -0.99 -7.27 13.85
CA LEU A 78 -1.67 -6.91 12.61
C LEU A 78 -0.78 -6.07 11.68
N GLY A 79 0.03 -5.16 12.23
CA GLY A 79 0.96 -4.37 11.45
C GLY A 79 2.03 -5.22 10.75
N TYR A 80 2.58 -6.25 11.40
CA TYR A 80 3.49 -7.21 10.76
C TYR A 80 2.79 -8.03 9.69
N PHE A 81 1.58 -8.51 9.99
CA PHE A 81 0.78 -9.27 9.03
C PHE A 81 0.49 -8.45 7.77
N LEU A 82 0.06 -7.19 7.91
CA LEU A 82 -0.22 -6.29 6.79
C LEU A 82 1.00 -6.07 5.91
N PHE A 83 2.17 -5.88 6.52
CA PHE A 83 3.42 -5.75 5.77
C PHE A 83 3.72 -7.01 4.97
N LEU A 84 3.72 -8.18 5.60
CA LEU A 84 4.00 -9.45 4.93
C LEU A 84 2.97 -9.75 3.84
N PHE A 85 1.69 -9.44 4.09
CA PHE A 85 0.61 -9.63 3.12
C PHE A 85 0.74 -8.72 1.89
N SER A 86 1.32 -7.51 2.05
CA SER A 86 1.54 -6.60 0.94
C SER A 86 2.68 -7.02 0.01
N LEU A 87 3.68 -7.77 0.51
CA LEU A 87 4.89 -8.10 -0.26
C LEU A 87 4.63 -8.90 -1.54
N PRO A 88 3.83 -9.99 -1.54
CA PRO A 88 3.55 -10.74 -2.76
C PRO A 88 2.86 -9.88 -3.83
N ILE A 89 1.94 -9.00 -3.41
CA ILE A 89 1.21 -8.10 -4.31
C ILE A 89 2.21 -7.14 -4.98
N ALA A 90 3.06 -6.49 -4.18
CA ALA A 90 4.04 -5.54 -4.67
C ALA A 90 5.10 -6.22 -5.55
N PHE A 91 5.60 -7.37 -5.13
CA PHE A 91 6.59 -8.14 -5.89
C PHE A 91 6.04 -8.52 -7.27
N HIS A 92 4.82 -9.06 -7.31
CA HIS A 92 4.17 -9.37 -8.59
C HIS A 92 3.98 -8.13 -9.47
N CYS A 93 3.56 -6.99 -8.90
CA CYS A 93 3.43 -5.74 -9.67
C CYS A 93 4.77 -5.30 -10.27
N LEU A 94 5.86 -5.39 -9.50
CA LEU A 94 7.19 -5.01 -9.96
C LEU A 94 7.72 -5.94 -11.05
N VAL A 95 7.53 -7.26 -10.91
CA VAL A 95 8.01 -8.25 -11.89
C VAL A 95 7.17 -8.20 -13.16
N THR A 96 5.85 -8.09 -13.03
CA THR A 96 4.94 -8.14 -14.18
C THR A 96 4.94 -6.86 -14.99
N TYR A 97 4.98 -5.70 -14.32
CA TYR A 97 4.79 -4.40 -15.00
C TYR A 97 5.98 -3.45 -14.87
N GLY A 98 6.90 -3.70 -13.92
CA GLY A 98 7.96 -2.75 -13.62
C GLY A 98 7.42 -1.45 -13.04
N ILE A 99 8.12 -0.35 -13.33
CA ILE A 99 7.67 1.02 -13.03
C ILE A 99 7.17 1.66 -14.32
N GLU A 100 5.85 1.82 -14.40
CA GLU A 100 5.17 2.40 -15.54
C GLU A 100 4.68 3.82 -15.25
N THR A 101 4.75 4.67 -16.28
CA THR A 101 4.28 6.06 -16.25
C THR A 101 3.45 6.42 -17.49
N SER A 102 2.93 5.40 -18.18
CA SER A 102 2.16 5.52 -19.41
C SER A 102 0.90 6.37 -19.27
N SER A 103 0.38 6.48 -18.06
CA SER A 103 -0.77 7.33 -17.74
C SER A 103 -0.65 7.97 -16.36
N PRO A 104 -1.32 9.10 -16.08
CA PRO A 104 -1.31 9.73 -14.75
C PRO A 104 -1.71 8.77 -13.63
N ARG A 105 -2.73 7.93 -13.85
CA ARG A 105 -3.19 6.92 -12.89
C ARG A 105 -2.08 5.90 -12.57
N VAL A 106 -1.44 5.37 -13.61
CA VAL A 106 -0.39 4.36 -13.47
C VAL A 106 0.87 4.97 -12.84
N ALA A 107 1.22 6.21 -13.21
CA ALA A 107 2.33 6.94 -12.60
C ALA A 107 2.10 7.15 -11.09
N ILE A 108 0.89 7.61 -10.70
CA ILE A 108 0.52 7.79 -9.28
C ILE A 108 0.63 6.45 -8.55
N HIS A 109 0.13 5.35 -9.13
CA HIS A 109 0.22 4.03 -8.54
C HIS A 109 1.68 3.61 -8.31
N SER A 110 2.51 3.71 -9.33
CA SER A 110 3.93 3.31 -9.30
C SER A 110 4.73 4.10 -8.26
N PHE A 111 4.63 5.43 -8.28
CA PHE A 111 5.34 6.28 -7.31
C PHE A 111 4.83 6.09 -5.88
N THR A 112 3.50 5.96 -5.70
CA THR A 112 2.92 5.71 -4.38
C THR A 112 3.40 4.36 -3.83
N GLY A 113 3.49 3.31 -4.65
CA GLY A 113 4.03 2.01 -4.25
C GLY A 113 5.47 2.10 -3.74
N CYS A 114 6.34 2.79 -4.47
CA CYS A 114 7.72 3.01 -4.03
C CYS A 114 7.79 3.81 -2.72
N ALA A 115 7.03 4.92 -2.64
CA ALA A 115 6.99 5.78 -1.48
C ALA A 115 6.41 5.07 -0.24
N PHE A 116 5.44 4.17 -0.42
CA PHE A 116 4.82 3.40 0.66
C PHE A 116 5.83 2.57 1.43
N TYR A 117 6.71 1.83 0.75
CA TYR A 117 7.75 1.03 1.42
C TYR A 117 8.82 1.90 2.07
N GLY A 118 9.17 3.04 1.47
CA GLY A 118 10.03 4.03 2.12
C GLY A 118 9.41 4.59 3.40
N ALA A 119 8.13 4.96 3.36
CA ALA A 119 7.39 5.43 4.53
C ALA A 119 7.24 4.34 5.61
N PHE A 120 7.10 3.07 5.21
CA PHE A 120 7.08 1.97 6.14
C PHE A 120 8.41 1.84 6.91
N VAL A 121 9.53 1.91 6.20
CA VAL A 121 10.87 1.91 6.83
C VAL A 121 11.03 3.12 7.75
N ALA A 122 10.58 4.31 7.34
CA ALA A 122 10.58 5.50 8.18
C ALA A 122 9.79 5.28 9.47
N LYS A 123 8.59 4.69 9.39
CA LYS A 123 7.77 4.34 10.56
C LYS A 123 8.50 3.39 11.50
N VAL A 124 9.15 2.35 10.98
CA VAL A 124 9.94 1.41 11.81
C VAL A 124 11.06 2.13 12.55
N ILE A 125 11.77 3.05 11.90
CA ILE A 125 12.81 3.85 12.51
C ILE A 125 12.22 4.74 13.62
N VAL A 126 11.10 5.43 13.36
CA VAL A 126 10.41 6.28 14.35
C VAL A 126 9.98 5.45 15.57
N VAL A 127 9.40 4.27 15.37
CA VAL A 127 8.97 3.37 16.47
C VAL A 127 10.16 2.93 17.34
N ARG A 128 11.33 2.69 16.73
CA ARG A 128 12.54 2.23 17.43
C ARG A 128 13.36 3.36 18.06
N SER A 129 13.19 4.60 17.60
CA SER A 129 13.94 5.75 18.09
C SER A 129 13.29 6.38 19.31
N LYS A 130 13.98 6.41 20.43
CA LYS A 130 13.56 7.13 21.63
C LYS A 130 13.81 8.65 21.55
N ARG A 131 14.54 9.11 20.52
CA ARG A 131 14.94 10.51 20.35
C ARG A 131 13.99 11.32 19.46
N LEU A 132 13.12 10.66 18.72
CA LEU A 132 12.20 11.31 17.79
C LEU A 132 10.92 11.74 18.49
N PRO A 133 10.35 12.90 18.12
CA PRO A 133 9.10 13.40 18.70
C PRO A 133 7.93 12.41 18.52
N GLY A 134 7.13 12.21 19.56
CA GLY A 134 6.03 11.25 19.60
C GLY A 134 4.93 11.50 18.55
N PHE A 135 4.78 12.75 18.07
CA PHE A 135 3.81 13.08 17.03
C PHE A 135 4.14 12.46 15.66
N LEU A 136 5.39 12.05 15.43
CA LEU A 136 5.78 11.40 14.18
C LEU A 136 5.12 10.02 14.01
N LEU A 137 4.77 9.33 15.09
CA LEU A 137 4.10 8.03 15.02
C LEU A 137 2.73 8.11 14.34
N PRO A 138 1.79 8.98 14.78
CA PRO A 138 0.52 9.14 14.08
C PRO A 138 0.69 9.69 12.66
N VAL A 139 1.63 10.61 12.42
CA VAL A 139 1.92 11.12 11.07
C VAL A 139 2.33 10.01 10.13
N MET A 140 3.29 9.15 10.53
CA MET A 140 3.71 8.01 9.70
C MET A 140 2.57 7.00 9.50
N GLY A 141 1.73 6.78 10.52
CA GLY A 141 0.54 5.91 10.40
C GLY A 141 -0.46 6.44 9.39
N SER A 142 -0.77 7.74 9.44
CA SER A 142 -1.68 8.39 8.48
C SER A 142 -1.11 8.40 7.07
N LEU A 143 0.20 8.60 6.91
CA LEU A 143 0.86 8.56 5.61
C LEU A 143 0.75 7.17 4.95
N LEU A 144 0.91 6.11 5.73
CA LEU A 144 0.73 4.74 5.24
C LEU A 144 -0.73 4.44 4.88
N LEU A 145 -1.70 4.94 5.65
CA LEU A 145 -3.12 4.81 5.31
C LEU A 145 -3.44 5.51 3.98
N VAL A 146 -2.97 6.76 3.82
CA VAL A 146 -3.16 7.51 2.56
C VAL A 146 -2.49 6.78 1.40
N GLY A 147 -1.28 6.24 1.59
CA GLY A 147 -0.59 5.46 0.58
C GLY A 147 -1.40 4.23 0.14
N VAL A 148 -1.92 3.43 1.08
CA VAL A 148 -2.76 2.26 0.75
C VAL A 148 -4.07 2.69 0.08
N ALA A 149 -4.70 3.79 0.53
CA ALA A 149 -5.93 4.29 -0.08
C ALA A 149 -5.71 4.75 -1.54
N LEU A 150 -4.59 5.43 -1.83
CA LEU A 150 -4.22 5.82 -3.19
C LEU A 150 -3.90 4.60 -4.07
N LEU A 151 -3.17 3.62 -3.55
CA LEU A 151 -2.89 2.37 -4.25
C LEU A 151 -4.18 1.62 -4.56
N TRP A 152 -5.10 1.55 -3.61
CA TRP A 152 -6.40 0.92 -3.80
C TRP A 152 -7.25 1.67 -4.83
N TYR A 153 -7.31 2.99 -4.76
CA TYR A 153 -8.06 3.83 -5.69
C TYR A 153 -7.56 3.67 -7.14
N THR A 154 -6.24 3.63 -7.31
CA THR A 154 -5.62 3.61 -8.64
C THR A 154 -5.51 2.23 -9.28
N ALA A 155 -5.69 1.13 -8.53
CA ALA A 155 -5.63 -0.22 -9.09
C ALA A 155 -6.81 -1.10 -8.68
N PRO A 156 -7.01 -1.56 -7.43
CA PRO A 156 -8.14 -2.41 -7.07
C PRO A 156 -9.50 -1.82 -7.44
N LEU A 157 -9.79 -0.58 -7.05
CA LEU A 157 -11.06 0.06 -7.37
C LEU A 157 -11.23 0.24 -8.88
N TRP A 158 -10.18 0.62 -9.59
CA TRP A 158 -10.17 0.72 -11.05
C TRP A 158 -10.61 -0.60 -11.72
N VAL A 159 -10.06 -1.73 -11.31
CA VAL A 159 -10.41 -3.06 -11.84
C VAL A 159 -11.85 -3.42 -11.47
N LEU A 160 -12.21 -3.31 -10.19
CA LEU A 160 -13.53 -3.69 -9.68
C LEU A 160 -14.67 -2.84 -10.23
N ASN A 161 -14.37 -1.61 -10.66
CA ASN A 161 -15.35 -0.68 -11.25
C ASN A 161 -15.31 -0.65 -12.78
N GLY A 162 -14.92 -1.73 -13.41
CA GLY A 162 -14.94 -1.87 -14.88
C GLY A 162 -13.99 -0.93 -15.60
N TYR A 163 -12.77 -0.75 -15.04
CA TYR A 163 -11.70 0.09 -15.59
C TYR A 163 -12.04 1.58 -15.68
N SER A 164 -12.78 2.09 -14.71
CA SER A 164 -13.08 3.52 -14.56
C SER A 164 -13.17 3.93 -13.11
N VAL A 165 -12.65 5.12 -12.78
CA VAL A 165 -12.84 5.79 -11.48
C VAL A 165 -12.90 7.29 -11.72
N PRO A 166 -13.48 8.12 -10.82
CA PRO A 166 -13.48 9.56 -10.97
C PRO A 166 -12.08 10.11 -11.26
N GLY A 167 -11.93 10.93 -12.28
CA GLY A 167 -10.64 11.48 -12.74
C GLY A 167 -9.82 10.59 -13.67
N PHE A 168 -10.19 9.31 -13.83
CA PHE A 168 -9.54 8.39 -14.78
C PHE A 168 -10.58 7.51 -15.47
N SER A 169 -10.60 7.49 -16.80
CA SER A 169 -11.47 6.61 -17.59
C SER A 169 -10.70 5.87 -18.66
N SER A 170 -11.17 4.68 -19.05
CA SER A 170 -10.56 3.88 -20.12
C SER A 170 -10.69 4.55 -21.50
N SER A 171 -11.69 5.43 -21.70
CA SER A 171 -11.89 6.16 -22.95
C SER A 171 -10.80 7.19 -23.26
N SER A 172 -9.94 7.50 -22.30
CA SER A 172 -8.78 8.41 -22.51
C SER A 172 -7.59 7.72 -23.18
N TYR A 173 -7.65 6.41 -23.32
CA TYR A 173 -6.61 5.59 -23.96
C TYR A 173 -7.24 4.98 -25.22
N GLY A 174 -7.17 5.75 -26.31
CA GLY A 174 -7.60 5.28 -27.62
C GLY A 174 -6.90 3.96 -27.95
N VAL A 175 -7.65 2.87 -27.86
CA VAL A 175 -7.32 1.65 -28.58
C VAL A 175 -7.87 1.90 -29.99
N GLY A 176 -6.98 2.47 -30.83
CA GLY A 176 -7.15 2.45 -32.27
C GLY A 176 -6.44 1.23 -32.82
#